data_82215c027b6601a7ba4ac10f103496bf
#
_entry.id   82215c027b6601a7ba4ac10f103496bf
#
_cell.length_a   1.000
_cell.length_b   1.000
_cell.length_c   1.000
_cell.angle_alpha   90.00
_cell.angle_beta   90.00
_cell.angle_gamma   90.00
#
_symmetry.space_group_name_H-M   'P 1'
#
loop_
_entity.id
_entity.type
_entity.pdbx_description
1 polymer ?
#
loop_
_entity_poly.entity_id
_entity_poly.type
_entity_poly.pdbx_seq_one_letter_code
_entity_poly.pdbx_strand_id
1 'polypeptide(L)'
;MKKIFVVSAMALMVSIPTFAGGILTNTNQNATFLRNPARNAAIAIDGVYNNPAGIAFMPQGFHLSVSWQAAWQQRLMDVNNPLFGMNADGKGANRSFKGETQAPVIPSFQAAYVINEKWSVSAQFAVGGGGGKCEFEQGLPMFEELIGGTLYKAGASSYALSQNLTGEQYFYAFQVGGTYKLAENLSVFAGARGVLANCNYTGGISGVNAAGLLTGGQLVKGADYLNKVAAYMTQTGDAVAAATAAAGAQLLSQDMVLDCAQSGFGITPIIGVDWNLGKLNLAAKYEFRTKIELENDSKNTSKNVTMLMPAYADGAKVRSDIPALLTLGAQYQIADNFRAMAGTVYYWDKDAKGSPIKKGDNTWEANLGIEWDINDKVMFSCGAQRTEYGFDDADMADTNFNTSSYAVAIGGVYKFSEKMKLNVGYMHSFYDNHKFKNANGTACDYTRKNDAVGVSLDITF
;
A
#
# COMPACT_ATOMS: atom_id res chain seq x y z
N MET A 1 -38.36 -2.97 -14.44
CA MET A 1 -37.36 -2.09 -13.85
C MET A 1 -36.90 -2.49 -12.43
N LYS A 2 -37.50 -3.49 -11.74
CA LYS A 2 -37.07 -3.96 -10.39
C LYS A 2 -36.07 -5.14 -10.42
N LYS A 3 -35.83 -5.76 -11.57
CA LYS A 3 -34.91 -6.91 -11.72
C LYS A 3 -33.41 -6.55 -11.66
N ILE A 4 -33.08 -5.27 -11.78
CA ILE A 4 -31.69 -4.77 -11.85
C ILE A 4 -31.12 -4.48 -10.44
N PHE A 5 -31.99 -4.28 -9.43
CA PHE A 5 -31.53 -3.76 -8.13
C PHE A 5 -30.79 -4.77 -7.22
N VAL A 6 -31.04 -6.06 -7.33
CA VAL A 6 -30.39 -7.06 -6.44
C VAL A 6 -29.06 -7.55 -7.02
N VAL A 7 -28.98 -7.68 -8.33
CA VAL A 7 -27.70 -7.94 -9.02
C VAL A 7 -26.80 -6.70 -8.96
N SER A 8 -27.37 -5.48 -8.97
CA SER A 8 -26.62 -4.23 -8.88
C SER A 8 -26.05 -3.94 -7.48
N ALA A 9 -26.74 -4.35 -6.40
CA ALA A 9 -26.18 -4.22 -5.04
C ALA A 9 -25.02 -5.21 -4.79
N MET A 10 -25.06 -6.40 -5.41
CA MET A 10 -23.93 -7.33 -5.44
C MET A 10 -22.82 -6.89 -6.40
N ALA A 11 -23.16 -6.25 -7.52
CA ALA A 11 -22.19 -5.79 -8.53
C ALA A 11 -21.42 -4.51 -8.12
N LEU A 12 -21.96 -3.69 -7.21
CA LEU A 12 -21.27 -2.49 -6.70
C LEU A 12 -20.11 -2.78 -5.74
N MET A 13 -19.98 -4.04 -5.25
CA MET A 13 -18.83 -4.45 -4.42
C MET A 13 -17.66 -5.03 -5.25
N VAL A 14 -17.74 -5.02 -6.57
CA VAL A 14 -16.86 -5.79 -7.48
C VAL A 14 -15.57 -5.05 -7.87
N SER A 15 -15.31 -3.88 -7.37
CA SER A 15 -13.98 -3.29 -7.57
C SER A 15 -13.20 -3.31 -6.27
N ILE A 16 -12.64 -4.48 -5.91
CA ILE A 16 -11.48 -4.46 -5.01
C ILE A 16 -10.32 -4.04 -5.92
N PRO A 17 -9.93 -2.75 -5.92
CA PRO A 17 -8.75 -2.34 -6.66
C PRO A 17 -7.57 -3.02 -5.99
N THR A 18 -6.78 -3.68 -6.78
CA THR A 18 -5.45 -4.09 -6.36
C THR A 18 -4.73 -2.84 -5.85
N PHE A 19 -4.15 -2.94 -4.69
CA PHE A 19 -3.55 -1.91 -3.83
C PHE A 19 -2.52 -0.93 -4.46
N ALA A 20 -2.73 -0.44 -5.68
CA ALA A 20 -1.77 0.39 -6.41
C ALA A 20 -1.61 1.82 -5.84
N GLY A 21 -2.59 2.33 -5.08
CA GLY A 21 -2.47 3.64 -4.44
C GLY A 21 -1.63 3.58 -3.16
N GLY A 22 -0.59 4.39 -3.10
CA GLY A 22 0.28 4.45 -1.95
C GLY A 22 1.37 3.38 -1.88
N ILE A 23 1.56 2.57 -2.92
CA ILE A 23 2.65 1.58 -2.99
C ILE A 23 4.03 2.21 -2.83
N LEU A 24 4.23 3.41 -3.39
CA LEU A 24 5.50 4.11 -3.37
C LEU A 24 5.60 5.21 -2.32
N THR A 25 4.50 5.62 -1.70
CA THR A 25 4.50 6.67 -0.68
C THR A 25 5.14 6.16 0.62
N ASN A 26 5.89 7.01 1.29
CA ASN A 26 6.73 6.65 2.42
C ASN A 26 7.70 5.49 2.11
N THR A 27 7.94 5.23 0.84
CA THR A 27 8.82 4.15 0.42
C THR A 27 10.25 4.60 0.58
N ASN A 28 10.95 3.88 1.42
CA ASN A 28 12.36 4.06 1.57
C ASN A 28 13.07 2.81 1.04
N GLN A 29 14.13 3.05 0.31
CA GLN A 29 14.95 2.00 -0.28
C GLN A 29 16.29 1.83 0.49
N ASN A 30 16.44 2.57 1.60
CA ASN A 30 17.63 2.53 2.44
C ASN A 30 17.29 3.09 3.83
N ALA A 31 17.91 2.57 4.89
CA ALA A 31 17.72 3.03 6.27
C ALA A 31 18.03 4.53 6.50
N THR A 32 18.78 5.17 5.61
CA THR A 32 19.05 6.62 5.66
C THR A 32 17.78 7.46 5.61
N PHE A 33 16.74 6.99 4.89
CA PHE A 33 15.45 7.66 4.83
C PHE A 33 14.77 7.69 6.20
N LEU A 34 14.91 6.64 7.00
CA LEU A 34 14.30 6.54 8.32
C LEU A 34 14.91 7.50 9.35
N ARG A 35 16.09 8.06 9.09
CA ARG A 35 16.69 9.09 9.92
C ARG A 35 16.49 10.51 9.38
N ASN A 36 16.23 10.64 8.09
CA ASN A 36 15.99 11.90 7.40
C ASN A 36 15.29 11.64 6.06
N PRO A 37 14.00 11.94 5.90
CA PRO A 37 13.27 11.68 4.65
C PRO A 37 13.64 12.64 3.51
N ALA A 38 14.28 13.78 3.79
CA ALA A 38 14.64 14.79 2.80
C ALA A 38 15.93 14.41 2.03
N ARG A 39 15.95 13.22 1.40
CA ARG A 39 17.13 12.68 0.69
C ARG A 39 17.19 13.01 -0.80
N ASN A 40 16.21 13.74 -1.32
CA ASN A 40 15.96 13.91 -2.75
C ASN A 40 17.10 14.59 -3.52
N ALA A 41 17.98 15.35 -2.84
CA ALA A 41 19.19 15.96 -3.40
C ALA A 41 20.47 15.52 -2.68
N ALA A 42 20.45 14.44 -1.92
CA ALA A 42 21.62 13.96 -1.21
C ALA A 42 22.65 13.36 -2.19
N ILE A 43 23.94 13.72 -2.00
CA ILE A 43 25.07 13.13 -2.70
C ILE A 43 25.68 12.06 -1.78
N ALA A 44 25.14 10.85 -1.85
CA ALA A 44 25.55 9.69 -1.06
C ALA A 44 25.11 8.40 -1.76
N ILE A 45 25.49 7.23 -1.24
CA ILE A 45 25.18 5.95 -1.89
C ILE A 45 23.67 5.69 -1.99
N ASP A 46 22.84 6.15 -1.05
CA ASP A 46 21.39 6.08 -1.13
C ASP A 46 20.80 6.95 -2.27
N GLY A 47 21.62 7.83 -2.85
CA GLY A 47 21.34 8.54 -4.09
C GLY A 47 21.06 7.61 -5.27
N VAL A 48 21.53 6.37 -5.28
CA VAL A 48 21.20 5.39 -6.32
C VAL A 48 19.68 5.32 -6.54
N TYR A 49 18.89 5.44 -5.48
CA TYR A 49 17.43 5.58 -5.57
C TYR A 49 16.96 7.04 -5.58
N ASN A 50 17.40 7.83 -4.58
CA ASN A 50 16.83 9.14 -4.31
C ASN A 50 17.25 10.20 -5.35
N ASN A 51 18.54 10.23 -5.71
CA ASN A 51 19.17 11.19 -6.60
C ASN A 51 20.27 10.55 -7.45
N PRO A 52 19.91 9.68 -8.43
CA PRO A 52 20.93 8.92 -9.15
C PRO A 52 21.86 9.77 -10.02
N ALA A 53 21.46 10.98 -10.41
CA ALA A 53 22.35 11.93 -11.07
C ALA A 53 23.46 12.45 -10.14
N GLY A 54 23.16 12.60 -8.83
CA GLY A 54 24.12 13.03 -7.82
C GLY A 54 25.29 12.08 -7.58
N ILE A 55 25.19 10.82 -8.02
CA ILE A 55 26.28 9.82 -7.95
C ILE A 55 27.55 10.32 -8.65
N ALA A 56 27.45 11.14 -9.70
CA ALA A 56 28.59 11.71 -10.40
C ALA A 56 29.48 12.61 -9.52
N PHE A 57 28.95 13.09 -8.39
CA PHE A 57 29.67 13.96 -7.46
C PHE A 57 30.23 13.22 -6.24
N MET A 58 30.05 11.90 -6.16
CA MET A 58 30.69 11.05 -5.15
C MET A 58 32.19 10.87 -5.48
N PRO A 59 33.01 10.51 -4.49
CA PRO A 59 34.42 10.18 -4.73
C PRO A 59 34.57 9.07 -5.79
N GLN A 60 35.66 9.12 -6.57
CA GLN A 60 35.96 8.03 -7.52
C GLN A 60 36.19 6.71 -6.79
N GLY A 61 35.71 5.63 -7.36
CA GLY A 61 35.82 4.29 -6.78
C GLY A 61 34.48 3.56 -6.70
N PHE A 62 34.49 2.43 -6.01
CA PHE A 62 33.33 1.59 -5.81
C PHE A 62 32.69 1.88 -4.44
N HIS A 63 31.38 2.07 -4.43
CA HIS A 63 30.56 2.33 -3.24
C HIS A 63 29.48 1.28 -3.12
N LEU A 64 29.25 0.78 -1.91
CA LEU A 64 28.25 -0.22 -1.60
C LEU A 64 27.47 0.18 -0.35
N SER A 65 26.16 -0.03 -0.35
CA SER A 65 25.33 0.03 0.85
C SER A 65 24.51 -1.26 0.97
N VAL A 66 24.55 -1.85 2.15
CA VAL A 66 23.69 -2.97 2.55
C VAL A 66 22.77 -2.48 3.65
N SER A 67 21.48 -2.57 3.44
CA SER A 67 20.47 -2.05 4.38
C SER A 67 19.48 -3.11 4.78
N TRP A 68 19.08 -3.08 6.03
CA TRP A 68 18.00 -3.84 6.60
C TRP A 68 17.04 -2.90 7.32
N GLN A 69 15.74 -3.16 7.16
CA GLN A 69 14.68 -2.42 7.83
C GLN A 69 13.62 -3.37 8.35
N ALA A 70 12.90 -2.93 9.37
CA ALA A 70 11.69 -3.58 9.86
C ALA A 70 10.58 -2.54 10.03
N ALA A 71 9.36 -2.91 9.68
CA ALA A 71 8.20 -2.04 9.79
C ALA A 71 7.01 -2.76 10.41
N TRP A 72 6.22 -2.01 11.17
CA TRP A 72 4.96 -2.44 11.78
C TRP A 72 3.89 -1.42 11.44
N GLN A 73 2.76 -1.93 10.95
CA GLN A 73 1.64 -1.07 10.57
C GLN A 73 0.33 -1.63 11.13
N GLN A 74 -0.56 -0.74 11.52
CA GLN A 74 -1.94 -1.05 11.87
C GLN A 74 -2.89 -0.26 10.97
N ARG A 75 -3.92 -0.93 10.49
CA ARG A 75 -5.06 -0.33 9.78
C ARG A 75 -6.26 -0.46 10.70
N LEU A 76 -6.89 0.67 11.04
CA LEU A 76 -8.00 0.73 11.97
C LEU A 76 -9.23 1.23 11.23
N MET A 77 -10.34 0.48 11.36
CA MET A 77 -11.61 0.78 10.71
C MET A 77 -12.70 0.75 11.79
N ASP A 78 -13.02 1.91 12.35
CA ASP A 78 -14.13 2.06 13.27
C ASP A 78 -15.40 2.37 12.46
N VAL A 79 -16.44 1.56 12.65
CA VAL A 79 -17.67 1.65 11.86
C VAL A 79 -18.90 1.59 12.74
N ASN A 80 -19.96 2.28 12.29
CA ASN A 80 -21.28 2.19 12.91
C ASN A 80 -22.31 1.84 11.84
N ASN A 81 -22.93 0.66 11.99
CA ASN A 81 -24.05 0.21 11.16
C ASN A 81 -25.03 -0.58 12.03
N PRO A 82 -26.33 -0.18 12.09
CA PRO A 82 -27.35 -0.91 12.83
C PRO A 82 -27.44 -2.40 12.46
N LEU A 83 -27.11 -2.75 11.21
CA LEU A 83 -27.09 -4.12 10.72
C LEU A 83 -26.16 -5.02 11.53
N PHE A 84 -25.01 -4.50 11.99
CA PHE A 84 -24.05 -5.26 12.79
C PHE A 84 -24.58 -5.64 14.17
N GLY A 85 -25.56 -4.85 14.69
CA GLY A 85 -26.26 -5.17 15.93
C GLY A 85 -27.13 -6.42 15.86
N MET A 86 -27.42 -6.92 14.64
CA MET A 86 -28.16 -8.18 14.42
C MET A 86 -27.25 -9.42 14.46
N ASN A 87 -25.92 -9.25 14.45
CA ASN A 87 -25.01 -10.38 14.58
C ASN A 87 -25.08 -10.96 16.00
N ALA A 88 -25.30 -12.26 16.07
CA ALA A 88 -25.46 -13.00 17.32
C ALA A 88 -24.18 -13.05 18.20
N ASP A 89 -23.08 -12.45 17.74
CA ASP A 89 -21.84 -12.32 18.53
C ASP A 89 -21.93 -11.30 19.68
N GLY A 90 -23.00 -10.50 19.73
CA GLY A 90 -23.32 -9.58 20.82
C GLY A 90 -22.46 -8.30 20.87
N LYS A 91 -21.64 -8.02 19.85
CA LYS A 91 -20.76 -6.84 19.82
C LYS A 91 -21.46 -5.52 19.50
N GLY A 92 -22.72 -5.58 19.03
CA GLY A 92 -23.52 -4.39 18.74
C GLY A 92 -23.22 -3.73 17.39
N ALA A 93 -23.79 -2.53 17.18
CA ALA A 93 -23.73 -1.78 15.92
C ALA A 93 -22.39 -1.05 15.70
N ASN A 94 -21.70 -0.69 16.79
CA ASN A 94 -20.38 -0.09 16.73
C ASN A 94 -19.32 -1.18 16.73
N ARG A 95 -18.48 -1.18 15.71
CA ARG A 95 -17.44 -2.20 15.52
C ARG A 95 -16.11 -1.57 15.16
N SER A 96 -15.03 -2.21 15.63
CA SER A 96 -13.67 -1.89 15.22
C SER A 96 -13.07 -3.11 14.53
N PHE A 97 -12.62 -2.92 13.29
CA PHE A 97 -11.87 -3.91 12.54
C PHE A 97 -10.42 -3.47 12.45
N LYS A 98 -9.50 -4.41 12.62
CA LYS A 98 -8.07 -4.14 12.68
C LYS A 98 -7.33 -5.02 11.69
N GLY A 99 -6.51 -4.40 10.85
CA GLY A 99 -5.49 -5.08 10.06
C GLY A 99 -4.11 -4.85 10.69
N GLU A 100 -3.37 -5.90 10.93
CA GLU A 100 -2.00 -5.85 11.44
C GLU A 100 -1.01 -6.27 10.37
N THR A 101 0.00 -5.43 10.14
CA THR A 101 1.07 -5.70 9.19
C THR A 101 2.39 -5.75 9.92
N GLN A 102 3.17 -6.80 9.64
CA GLN A 102 4.53 -6.93 10.11
C GLN A 102 5.44 -7.26 8.93
N ALA A 103 6.48 -6.46 8.76
CA ALA A 103 7.53 -6.69 7.77
C ALA A 103 8.90 -6.63 8.47
N PRO A 104 9.32 -7.74 9.14
CA PRO A 104 10.52 -7.75 9.97
C PRO A 104 11.81 -7.70 9.16
N VAL A 105 11.75 -8.00 7.87
CA VAL A 105 12.93 -8.03 7.00
C VAL A 105 12.63 -7.36 5.66
N ILE A 106 13.13 -6.15 5.50
CA ILE A 106 13.06 -5.37 4.26
C ILE A 106 14.49 -5.07 3.83
N PRO A 107 15.11 -5.93 3.01
CA PRO A 107 16.49 -5.75 2.59
C PRO A 107 16.62 -4.79 1.43
N SER A 108 17.75 -4.09 1.34
CA SER A 108 18.16 -3.41 0.13
C SER A 108 19.68 -3.42 -0.06
N PHE A 109 20.09 -3.39 -1.32
CA PHE A 109 21.49 -3.33 -1.74
C PHE A 109 21.63 -2.22 -2.77
N GLN A 110 22.55 -1.32 -2.56
CA GLN A 110 22.85 -0.21 -3.48
C GLN A 110 24.33 -0.20 -3.78
N ALA A 111 24.66 -0.15 -5.05
CA ALA A 111 26.04 -0.11 -5.54
C ALA A 111 26.21 1.00 -6.56
N ALA A 112 27.33 1.70 -6.48
CA ALA A 112 27.71 2.71 -7.45
C ALA A 112 29.21 2.61 -7.75
N TYR A 113 29.58 2.82 -9.01
CA TYR A 113 30.97 2.88 -9.43
C TYR A 113 31.21 4.18 -10.19
N VAL A 114 31.92 5.09 -9.54
CA VAL A 114 32.39 6.33 -10.16
C VAL A 114 33.66 6.00 -10.93
N ILE A 115 33.50 5.80 -12.24
CA ILE A 115 34.54 5.28 -13.15
C ILE A 115 35.64 6.32 -13.36
N ASN A 116 35.22 7.55 -13.62
CA ASN A 116 36.12 8.69 -13.87
C ASN A 116 35.34 10.00 -13.63
N GLU A 117 35.96 11.13 -13.95
CA GLU A 117 35.38 12.45 -13.75
C GLU A 117 34.02 12.67 -14.48
N LYS A 118 33.71 11.87 -15.52
CA LYS A 118 32.54 12.07 -16.35
C LYS A 118 31.48 10.95 -16.20
N TRP A 119 31.90 9.71 -15.96
CA TRP A 119 31.02 8.56 -16.01
C TRP A 119 30.89 7.84 -14.68
N SER A 120 29.67 7.55 -14.30
CA SER A 120 29.35 6.67 -13.18
C SER A 120 28.25 5.70 -13.59
N VAL A 121 28.22 4.53 -12.97
CA VAL A 121 27.15 3.55 -13.11
C VAL A 121 26.63 3.20 -11.73
N SER A 122 25.35 2.83 -11.66
CA SER A 122 24.76 2.42 -10.39
C SER A 122 23.76 1.29 -10.58
N ALA A 123 23.62 0.50 -9.53
CA ALA A 123 22.67 -0.60 -9.47
C ALA A 123 22.04 -0.71 -8.07
N GLN A 124 20.80 -1.19 -8.02
CA GLN A 124 20.08 -1.40 -6.76
C GLN A 124 19.22 -2.65 -6.85
N PHE A 125 19.11 -3.35 -5.72
CA PHE A 125 18.02 -4.27 -5.42
C PHE A 125 17.32 -3.81 -4.14
N ALA A 126 15.98 -3.76 -4.14
CA ALA A 126 15.20 -3.45 -2.94
C ALA A 126 13.77 -4.00 -3.05
N VAL A 127 13.07 -4.03 -1.92
CA VAL A 127 11.60 -4.13 -1.92
C VAL A 127 11.08 -2.75 -2.29
N GLY A 128 10.74 -2.57 -3.56
CA GLY A 128 10.37 -1.26 -4.14
C GLY A 128 8.97 -0.79 -3.80
N GLY A 129 8.14 -1.66 -3.22
CA GLY A 129 6.77 -1.35 -2.85
C GLY A 129 6.07 -2.53 -2.22
N GLY A 130 4.83 -2.32 -1.81
CA GLY A 130 4.05 -3.27 -1.03
C GLY A 130 4.18 -3.03 0.46
N GLY A 131 3.36 -3.70 1.26
CA GLY A 131 3.27 -3.48 2.71
C GLY A 131 3.61 -4.70 3.55
N GLY A 132 4.16 -5.75 2.95
CA GLY A 132 4.32 -7.03 3.64
C GLY A 132 2.99 -7.78 3.76
N LYS A 133 2.86 -8.56 4.82
CA LYS A 133 1.67 -9.35 5.14
C LYS A 133 0.78 -8.58 6.10
N CYS A 134 -0.49 -8.33 5.71
CA CYS A 134 -1.51 -7.71 6.54
C CYS A 134 -2.60 -8.73 6.88
N GLU A 135 -2.88 -8.91 8.16
CA GLU A 135 -3.85 -9.87 8.68
C GLU A 135 -5.05 -9.14 9.29
N PHE A 136 -6.24 -9.44 8.82
CA PHE A 136 -7.53 -9.00 9.35
C PHE A 136 -8.21 -10.21 9.97
N GLU A 137 -7.88 -10.53 11.22
CA GLU A 137 -8.42 -11.70 11.93
C GLU A 137 -9.94 -11.63 12.15
N GLN A 138 -10.48 -10.42 12.23
CA GLN A 138 -11.91 -10.17 12.38
C GLN A 138 -12.61 -9.92 11.04
N GLY A 139 -11.91 -10.13 9.91
CA GLY A 139 -12.40 -9.83 8.57
C GLY A 139 -12.52 -8.33 8.31
N LEU A 140 -13.49 -7.96 7.49
CA LEU A 140 -13.70 -6.60 7.00
C LEU A 140 -15.17 -6.18 7.17
N PRO A 141 -15.46 -4.88 7.40
CA PRO A 141 -16.82 -4.34 7.42
C PRO A 141 -17.65 -4.78 6.23
N MET A 142 -17.10 -4.71 5.01
CA MET A 142 -17.78 -5.04 3.77
C MET A 142 -18.29 -6.50 3.70
N PHE A 143 -17.59 -7.44 4.34
CA PHE A 143 -18.00 -8.84 4.36
C PHE A 143 -19.27 -9.01 5.21
N GLU A 144 -19.29 -8.37 6.36
CA GLU A 144 -20.45 -8.39 7.25
C GLU A 144 -21.64 -7.62 6.64
N GLU A 145 -21.40 -6.48 5.98
CA GLU A 145 -22.43 -5.75 5.24
C GLU A 145 -23.05 -6.59 4.13
N LEU A 146 -22.22 -7.34 3.38
CA LEU A 146 -22.68 -8.21 2.30
C LEU A 146 -23.62 -9.30 2.81
N ILE A 147 -23.16 -10.06 3.79
CA ILE A 147 -23.88 -11.23 4.31
C ILE A 147 -25.07 -10.79 5.16
N GLY A 148 -24.84 -9.92 6.15
CA GLY A 148 -25.89 -9.40 7.02
C GLY A 148 -26.96 -8.65 6.25
N GLY A 149 -26.58 -7.82 5.26
CA GLY A 149 -27.50 -7.10 4.39
C GLY A 149 -28.34 -8.02 3.52
N THR A 150 -27.77 -9.10 3.01
CA THR A 150 -28.51 -10.13 2.25
C THR A 150 -29.56 -10.81 3.13
N LEU A 151 -29.16 -11.23 4.32
CA LEU A 151 -30.05 -11.91 5.27
C LEU A 151 -31.13 -10.97 5.84
N TYR A 152 -30.79 -9.73 6.16
CA TYR A 152 -31.74 -8.71 6.60
C TYR A 152 -32.84 -8.44 5.57
N LYS A 153 -32.45 -8.26 4.29
CA LYS A 153 -33.42 -8.08 3.19
C LYS A 153 -34.34 -9.29 2.99
N ALA A 154 -33.87 -10.45 3.39
CA ALA A 154 -34.65 -11.69 3.39
C ALA A 154 -35.50 -11.89 4.67
N GLY A 155 -35.59 -10.88 5.56
CA GLY A 155 -36.38 -10.89 6.78
C GLY A 155 -35.73 -11.60 7.97
N ALA A 156 -34.42 -11.80 7.98
CA ALA A 156 -33.73 -12.30 9.15
C ALA A 156 -33.77 -11.26 10.28
N SER A 157 -33.98 -11.73 11.51
CA SER A 157 -33.90 -10.93 12.73
C SER A 157 -32.52 -10.98 13.40
N SER A 158 -31.76 -12.05 13.11
CA SER A 158 -30.35 -12.14 13.51
C SER A 158 -29.57 -13.04 12.56
N TYR A 159 -28.26 -12.91 12.59
CA TYR A 159 -27.32 -13.75 11.84
C TYR A 159 -26.06 -14.02 12.65
N ALA A 160 -25.26 -14.98 12.21
CA ALA A 160 -23.92 -15.24 12.70
C ALA A 160 -23.01 -15.59 11.52
N LEU A 161 -21.75 -15.21 11.59
CA LEU A 161 -20.72 -15.57 10.63
C LEU A 161 -19.33 -15.52 11.26
N SER A 162 -18.38 -16.20 10.65
CA SER A 162 -16.96 -16.04 10.89
C SER A 162 -16.31 -15.52 9.62
N GLN A 163 -15.32 -14.62 9.77
CA GLN A 163 -14.66 -14.01 8.64
C GLN A 163 -13.20 -13.69 8.96
N ASN A 164 -12.33 -13.77 7.98
CA ASN A 164 -10.96 -13.33 8.04
C ASN A 164 -10.44 -12.94 6.66
N LEU A 165 -9.37 -12.18 6.61
CA LEU A 165 -8.65 -11.89 5.37
C LEU A 165 -7.18 -11.67 5.68
N THR A 166 -6.33 -12.25 4.86
CA THR A 166 -4.89 -11.98 4.83
C THR A 166 -4.52 -11.52 3.43
N GLY A 167 -3.79 -10.41 3.34
CA GLY A 167 -3.23 -9.92 2.10
C GLY A 167 -1.72 -9.75 2.25
N GLU A 168 -0.97 -10.20 1.26
CA GLU A 168 0.48 -10.06 1.22
C GLU A 168 0.90 -9.48 -0.13
N GLN A 169 1.78 -8.47 -0.12
CA GLN A 169 2.25 -7.83 -1.33
C GLN A 169 3.72 -7.48 -1.24
N TYR A 170 4.49 -7.93 -2.23
CA TYR A 170 5.89 -7.57 -2.42
C TYR A 170 6.16 -7.20 -3.87
N PHE A 171 6.73 -6.02 -4.07
CA PHE A 171 7.21 -5.53 -5.36
C PHE A 171 8.74 -5.46 -5.29
N TYR A 172 9.40 -6.50 -5.77
CA TYR A 172 10.87 -6.55 -5.82
C TYR A 172 11.37 -5.72 -6.98
N ALA A 173 12.31 -4.82 -6.73
CA ALA A 173 12.80 -3.85 -7.69
C ALA A 173 14.29 -3.99 -7.94
N PHE A 174 14.68 -4.09 -9.21
CA PHE A 174 16.05 -4.04 -9.69
C PHE A 174 16.23 -2.80 -10.56
N GLN A 175 17.10 -1.90 -10.15
CA GLN A 175 17.41 -0.69 -10.91
C GLN A 175 18.85 -0.73 -11.40
N VAL A 176 19.08 -0.30 -12.63
CA VAL A 176 20.42 -0.04 -13.18
C VAL A 176 20.38 1.25 -14.00
N GLY A 177 21.50 1.97 -14.03
CA GLY A 177 21.60 3.16 -14.85
C GLY A 177 23.00 3.74 -14.89
N GLY A 178 23.16 4.71 -15.80
CA GLY A 178 24.38 5.47 -15.99
C GLY A 178 24.17 6.95 -15.71
N THR A 179 25.18 7.57 -15.12
CA THR A 179 25.24 9.00 -14.87
C THR A 179 26.37 9.60 -15.69
N TYR A 180 26.10 10.73 -16.31
CA TYR A 180 27.09 11.48 -17.08
C TYR A 180 27.19 12.93 -16.60
N LYS A 181 28.39 13.38 -16.29
CA LYS A 181 28.69 14.76 -15.89
C LYS A 181 28.81 15.61 -17.15
N LEU A 182 27.81 16.45 -17.42
CA LEU A 182 27.77 17.37 -18.56
C LEU A 182 28.72 18.55 -18.38
N ALA A 183 28.83 19.03 -17.14
CA ALA A 183 29.74 20.11 -16.72
C ALA A 183 30.29 19.79 -15.32
N GLU A 184 31.24 20.54 -14.83
CA GLU A 184 31.83 20.32 -13.50
C GLU A 184 30.79 20.27 -12.38
N ASN A 185 29.70 21.01 -12.55
CA ASN A 185 28.63 21.15 -11.56
C ASN A 185 27.26 20.58 -12.01
N LEU A 186 27.16 19.95 -13.20
CA LEU A 186 25.91 19.48 -13.75
C LEU A 186 26.05 18.03 -14.26
N SER A 187 25.17 17.17 -13.80
CA SER A 187 25.09 15.78 -14.23
C SER A 187 23.67 15.35 -14.63
N VAL A 188 23.58 14.32 -15.45
CA VAL A 188 22.33 13.69 -15.87
C VAL A 188 22.41 12.19 -15.67
N PHE A 189 21.28 11.57 -15.39
CA PHE A 189 21.11 10.13 -15.22
C PHE A 189 20.08 9.59 -16.21
N ALA A 190 20.34 8.41 -16.74
CA ALA A 190 19.35 7.61 -17.45
C ALA A 190 19.48 6.14 -17.00
N GLY A 191 18.34 5.51 -16.72
CA GLY A 191 18.32 4.15 -16.24
C GLY A 191 16.94 3.53 -16.35
N ALA A 192 16.82 2.31 -15.83
CA ALA A 192 15.56 1.58 -15.78
C ALA A 192 15.48 0.73 -14.50
N ARG A 193 14.24 0.53 -14.05
CA ARG A 193 13.91 -0.37 -12.94
C ARG A 193 12.96 -1.46 -13.41
N GLY A 194 13.38 -2.71 -13.30
CA GLY A 194 12.50 -3.88 -13.42
C GLY A 194 11.79 -4.11 -12.09
N VAL A 195 10.49 -4.37 -12.13
CA VAL A 195 9.65 -4.63 -10.96
C VAL A 195 8.95 -5.97 -11.12
N LEU A 196 9.19 -6.88 -10.17
CA LEU A 196 8.50 -8.16 -10.03
C LEU A 196 7.46 -8.01 -8.91
N ALA A 197 6.19 -8.13 -9.25
CA ALA A 197 5.08 -8.07 -8.31
C ALA A 197 4.64 -9.48 -7.93
N ASN A 198 4.56 -9.74 -6.62
CA ASN A 198 4.00 -10.95 -6.03
C ASN A 198 2.99 -10.56 -4.96
N CYS A 199 1.75 -11.04 -5.10
CA CYS A 199 0.67 -10.78 -4.16
C CYS A 199 -0.03 -12.08 -3.81
N ASN A 200 -0.42 -12.26 -2.54
CA ASN A 200 -1.19 -13.40 -2.08
C ASN A 200 -2.37 -12.92 -1.24
N TYR A 201 -3.54 -13.48 -1.49
CA TYR A 201 -4.77 -13.17 -0.76
C TYR A 201 -5.43 -14.46 -0.32
N THR A 202 -5.62 -14.61 0.99
CA THR A 202 -6.28 -15.78 1.58
C THR A 202 -7.27 -15.33 2.64
N GLY A 203 -8.34 -16.11 2.80
CA GLY A 203 -9.37 -15.84 3.80
C GLY A 203 -10.76 -16.15 3.31
N GLY A 204 -11.76 -15.59 3.96
CA GLY A 204 -13.13 -15.81 3.52
C GLY A 204 -14.18 -15.60 4.60
N ILE A 205 -15.36 -16.12 4.31
CA ILE A 205 -16.54 -16.08 5.17
C ILE A 205 -17.06 -17.49 5.33
N SER A 206 -17.27 -17.91 6.58
CA SER A 206 -17.72 -19.28 6.92
C SER A 206 -18.77 -19.27 8.03
N GLY A 207 -19.41 -20.40 8.24
CA GLY A 207 -20.35 -20.60 9.34
C GLY A 207 -21.55 -19.64 9.31
N VAL A 208 -21.98 -19.20 8.13
CA VAL A 208 -23.12 -18.28 7.99
C VAL A 208 -24.41 -18.94 8.44
N ASN A 209 -25.03 -18.37 9.49
CA ASN A 209 -26.30 -18.79 10.03
C ASN A 209 -27.27 -17.59 10.09
N ALA A 210 -28.57 -17.85 10.06
CA ALA A 210 -29.59 -16.83 10.16
C ALA A 210 -30.81 -17.32 10.95
N ALA A 211 -31.49 -16.40 11.63
CA ALA A 211 -32.74 -16.64 12.34
C ALA A 211 -33.77 -15.60 11.93
N GLY A 212 -35.03 -15.98 11.98
CA GLY A 212 -36.18 -15.11 11.68
C GLY A 212 -37.49 -15.82 11.94
N LEU A 213 -38.61 -15.24 11.52
CA LEU A 213 -39.96 -15.78 11.73
C LEU A 213 -40.09 -17.19 11.17
N LEU A 214 -39.55 -17.46 9.98
CA LEU A 214 -39.67 -18.78 9.31
C LEU A 214 -38.85 -19.89 9.98
N THR A 215 -38.05 -19.57 10.97
CA THR A 215 -37.24 -20.51 11.77
C THR A 215 -37.65 -20.53 13.24
N GLY A 216 -38.72 -19.81 13.63
CA GLY A 216 -39.13 -19.66 15.01
C GLY A 216 -38.04 -18.95 15.87
N GLY A 217 -37.22 -18.09 15.28
CA GLY A 217 -36.12 -17.39 15.96
C GLY A 217 -34.87 -18.24 16.17
N GLN A 218 -34.81 -19.47 15.69
CA GLN A 218 -33.63 -20.33 15.81
C GLN A 218 -32.63 -20.08 14.68
N LEU A 219 -31.36 -20.05 15.02
CA LEU A 219 -30.26 -19.96 14.04
C LEU A 219 -30.17 -21.29 13.26
N VAL A 220 -30.33 -21.20 11.95
CA VAL A 220 -30.13 -22.31 10.99
C VAL A 220 -29.08 -21.87 9.95
N LYS A 221 -28.54 -22.81 9.17
CA LYS A 221 -27.62 -22.45 8.09
C LYS A 221 -28.23 -21.38 7.19
N GLY A 222 -27.46 -20.38 6.79
CA GLY A 222 -27.93 -19.26 5.98
C GLY A 222 -28.57 -19.69 4.67
N ALA A 223 -28.04 -20.72 4.01
CA ALA A 223 -28.64 -21.30 2.82
C ALA A 223 -30.02 -21.92 3.12
N ASP A 224 -30.18 -22.66 4.23
CA ASP A 224 -31.45 -23.27 4.61
C ASP A 224 -32.48 -22.21 4.96
N TYR A 225 -32.08 -21.15 5.66
CA TYR A 225 -32.92 -19.98 5.92
C TYR A 225 -33.45 -19.37 4.62
N LEU A 226 -32.57 -19.06 3.67
CA LEU A 226 -32.92 -18.43 2.39
C LEU A 226 -33.80 -19.37 1.52
N ASN A 227 -33.58 -20.69 1.57
CA ASN A 227 -34.44 -21.65 0.89
C ASN A 227 -35.88 -21.64 1.46
N LYS A 228 -36.04 -21.50 2.79
CA LYS A 228 -37.37 -21.34 3.41
C LYS A 228 -38.02 -20.03 2.98
N VAL A 229 -37.25 -18.94 2.89
CA VAL A 229 -37.74 -17.64 2.37
C VAL A 229 -38.19 -17.79 0.92
N ALA A 230 -37.40 -18.44 0.07
CA ALA A 230 -37.76 -18.67 -1.34
C ALA A 230 -39.05 -19.45 -1.50
N ALA A 231 -39.21 -20.53 -0.73
CA ALA A 231 -40.45 -21.33 -0.72
C ALA A 231 -41.66 -20.49 -0.27
N TYR A 232 -41.55 -19.74 0.81
CA TYR A 232 -42.60 -18.85 1.29
C TYR A 232 -42.98 -17.77 0.25
N MET A 233 -42.00 -17.09 -0.37
CA MET A 233 -42.26 -16.09 -1.40
C MET A 233 -42.90 -16.67 -2.66
N THR A 234 -42.58 -17.93 -3.01
CA THR A 234 -43.24 -18.64 -4.10
C THR A 234 -44.73 -18.88 -3.78
N GLN A 235 -45.06 -19.29 -2.54
CA GLN A 235 -46.43 -19.51 -2.10
C GLN A 235 -47.26 -18.20 -2.06
N THR A 236 -46.63 -17.08 -1.75
CA THR A 236 -47.29 -15.77 -1.71
C THR A 236 -47.34 -15.07 -3.08
N GLY A 237 -46.78 -15.68 -4.13
CA GLY A 237 -46.80 -15.17 -5.49
C GLY A 237 -45.73 -14.14 -5.83
N ASP A 238 -44.77 -13.87 -4.94
CA ASP A 238 -43.64 -12.97 -5.22
C ASP A 238 -42.45 -13.73 -5.85
N ALA A 239 -42.57 -14.01 -7.15
CA ALA A 239 -41.54 -14.73 -7.91
C ALA A 239 -40.17 -14.04 -7.93
N VAL A 240 -40.11 -12.69 -7.79
CA VAL A 240 -38.86 -11.95 -7.79
C VAL A 240 -38.14 -12.13 -6.46
N ALA A 241 -38.85 -12.00 -5.34
CA ALA A 241 -38.29 -12.25 -4.01
C ALA A 241 -37.86 -13.71 -3.86
N ALA A 242 -38.66 -14.66 -4.37
CA ALA A 242 -38.35 -16.08 -4.37
C ALA A 242 -37.04 -16.38 -5.12
N ALA A 243 -36.88 -15.86 -6.36
CA ALA A 243 -35.68 -16.05 -7.16
C ALA A 243 -34.43 -15.39 -6.49
N THR A 244 -34.62 -14.23 -5.84
CA THR A 244 -33.56 -13.52 -5.12
C THR A 244 -33.09 -14.35 -3.91
N ALA A 245 -34.02 -14.85 -3.11
CA ALA A 245 -33.69 -15.69 -1.95
C ALA A 245 -32.99 -17.00 -2.38
N ALA A 246 -33.47 -17.63 -3.47
CA ALA A 246 -32.85 -18.84 -4.02
C ALA A 246 -31.39 -18.57 -4.50
N ALA A 247 -31.15 -17.44 -5.17
CA ALA A 247 -29.78 -17.05 -5.57
C ALA A 247 -28.87 -16.81 -4.35
N GLY A 248 -29.39 -16.16 -3.31
CA GLY A 248 -28.70 -16.01 -2.04
C GLY A 248 -28.41 -17.36 -1.35
N ALA A 249 -29.36 -18.29 -1.37
CA ALA A 249 -29.17 -19.64 -0.84
C ALA A 249 -28.06 -20.40 -1.58
N GLN A 250 -28.02 -20.27 -2.90
CA GLN A 250 -26.93 -20.84 -3.70
C GLN A 250 -25.58 -20.25 -3.34
N LEU A 251 -25.51 -18.92 -3.14
CA LEU A 251 -24.29 -18.23 -2.73
C LEU A 251 -23.77 -18.72 -1.37
N LEU A 252 -24.68 -18.94 -0.40
CA LEU A 252 -24.35 -19.38 0.96
C LEU A 252 -24.38 -20.90 1.13
N SER A 253 -24.50 -21.69 0.04
CA SER A 253 -24.55 -23.16 0.09
C SER A 253 -23.23 -23.80 0.55
N GLN A 254 -22.14 -23.05 0.45
CA GLN A 254 -20.80 -23.42 0.91
C GLN A 254 -20.07 -22.19 1.44
N ASP A 255 -19.03 -22.40 2.23
CA ASP A 255 -18.17 -21.33 2.70
C ASP A 255 -17.53 -20.57 1.51
N MET A 256 -17.35 -19.27 1.69
CA MET A 256 -16.65 -18.43 0.73
C MET A 256 -15.17 -18.48 1.03
N VAL A 257 -14.38 -19.07 0.17
CA VAL A 257 -12.91 -19.20 0.32
C VAL A 257 -12.23 -18.43 -0.80
N LEU A 258 -11.39 -17.49 -0.43
CA LEU A 258 -10.43 -16.80 -1.31
C LEU A 258 -9.05 -17.41 -1.09
N ASP A 259 -8.43 -17.89 -2.16
CA ASP A 259 -7.05 -18.35 -2.20
C ASP A 259 -6.50 -17.97 -3.59
N CYS A 260 -5.85 -16.81 -3.65
CA CYS A 260 -5.42 -16.19 -4.90
C CYS A 260 -3.98 -15.69 -4.78
N ALA A 261 -3.09 -16.28 -5.54
CA ALA A 261 -1.77 -15.75 -5.83
C ALA A 261 -1.82 -14.91 -7.11
N GLN A 262 -1.08 -13.81 -7.12
CA GLN A 262 -0.96 -12.94 -8.29
C GLN A 262 0.50 -12.64 -8.56
N SER A 263 0.91 -12.67 -9.81
CA SER A 263 2.26 -12.30 -10.20
C SER A 263 2.26 -11.45 -11.47
N GLY A 264 3.27 -10.57 -11.59
CA GLY A 264 3.41 -9.71 -12.74
C GLY A 264 4.78 -9.06 -12.82
N PHE A 265 5.09 -8.49 -13.99
CA PHE A 265 6.35 -7.80 -14.22
C PHE A 265 6.11 -6.48 -14.96
N GLY A 266 6.93 -5.48 -14.64
CA GLY A 266 6.93 -4.20 -15.33
C GLY A 266 8.30 -3.55 -15.37
N ILE A 267 8.46 -2.55 -16.24
CA ILE A 267 9.71 -1.77 -16.35
C ILE A 267 9.37 -0.29 -16.20
N THR A 268 10.16 0.40 -15.38
CA THR A 268 10.12 1.85 -15.16
C THR A 268 11.35 2.49 -15.77
N PRO A 269 11.28 3.23 -16.86
CA PRO A 269 12.36 4.14 -17.27
C PRO A 269 12.52 5.27 -16.24
N ILE A 270 13.76 5.73 -16.04
CA ILE A 270 14.08 6.76 -15.05
C ILE A 270 15.08 7.73 -15.68
N ILE A 271 14.83 9.02 -15.50
CA ILE A 271 15.77 10.09 -15.85
C ILE A 271 15.97 11.01 -14.65
N GLY A 272 17.13 11.63 -14.57
CA GLY A 272 17.46 12.54 -13.48
C GLY A 272 18.45 13.60 -13.89
N VAL A 273 18.47 14.69 -13.13
CA VAL A 273 19.44 15.76 -13.23
C VAL A 273 19.85 16.20 -11.82
N ASP A 274 21.12 16.52 -11.65
CA ASP A 274 21.67 17.09 -10.43
C ASP A 274 22.55 18.28 -10.75
N TRP A 275 22.36 19.37 -10.01
CA TRP A 275 23.08 20.62 -10.16
C TRP A 275 23.75 20.99 -8.85
N ASN A 276 25.06 20.71 -8.75
CA ASN A 276 25.88 21.00 -7.59
C ASN A 276 26.51 22.39 -7.70
N LEU A 277 26.00 23.33 -6.93
CA LEU A 277 26.44 24.71 -6.87
C LEU A 277 27.36 24.99 -5.64
N GLY A 278 28.15 24.02 -5.24
CA GLY A 278 29.01 24.06 -4.07
C GLY A 278 28.23 23.88 -2.77
N LYS A 279 27.81 24.96 -2.12
CA LYS A 279 27.00 24.86 -0.89
C LYS A 279 25.55 24.44 -1.13
N LEU A 280 25.02 24.64 -2.32
CA LEU A 280 23.64 24.26 -2.71
C LEU A 280 23.70 23.15 -3.73
N ASN A 281 23.01 22.05 -3.45
CA ASN A 281 22.75 20.99 -4.41
C ASN A 281 21.26 20.94 -4.73
N LEU A 282 20.92 20.92 -6.01
CA LEU A 282 19.56 20.82 -6.52
C LEU A 282 19.43 19.56 -7.38
N ALA A 283 18.35 18.82 -7.20
CA ALA A 283 18.12 17.60 -7.97
C ALA A 283 16.67 17.46 -8.41
N ALA A 284 16.50 16.84 -9.58
CA ALA A 284 15.21 16.40 -10.07
C ALA A 284 15.32 14.99 -10.66
N LYS A 285 14.33 14.14 -10.38
CA LYS A 285 14.22 12.79 -10.93
C LYS A 285 12.78 12.56 -11.38
N TYR A 286 12.63 11.98 -12.58
CA TYR A 286 11.35 11.54 -13.11
C TYR A 286 11.37 10.04 -13.36
N GLU A 287 10.40 9.34 -12.77
CA GLU A 287 10.14 7.92 -13.00
C GLU A 287 8.87 7.79 -13.83
N PHE A 288 8.98 7.13 -14.97
CA PHE A 288 7.82 6.89 -15.84
C PHE A 288 6.90 5.85 -15.20
N ARG A 289 5.62 5.88 -15.58
CA ARG A 289 4.64 4.89 -15.13
C ARG A 289 5.09 3.48 -15.49
N THR A 290 5.11 2.60 -14.47
CA THR A 290 5.33 1.16 -14.67
C THR A 290 4.01 0.49 -15.00
N LYS A 291 3.90 -0.11 -16.17
CA LYS A 291 2.73 -0.89 -16.54
C LYS A 291 2.92 -2.31 -16.02
N ILE A 292 2.03 -2.74 -15.10
CA ILE A 292 2.02 -4.09 -14.54
C ILE A 292 0.65 -4.71 -14.78
N GLU A 293 0.64 -5.91 -15.33
CA GLU A 293 -0.53 -6.77 -15.39
C GLU A 293 -0.27 -7.98 -14.50
N LEU A 294 -1.11 -8.17 -13.50
CA LEU A 294 -1.06 -9.29 -12.58
C LEU A 294 -1.94 -10.41 -13.13
N GLU A 295 -1.43 -11.64 -13.17
CA GLU A 295 -2.18 -12.84 -13.54
C GLU A 295 -2.44 -13.67 -12.28
N ASN A 296 -3.68 -14.16 -12.15
CA ASN A 296 -4.13 -14.92 -11.00
C ASN A 296 -3.83 -16.43 -11.12
N ASP A 297 -3.38 -17.04 -10.04
CA ASP A 297 -3.51 -18.46 -9.74
C ASP A 297 -4.48 -18.60 -8.57
N SER A 298 -5.71 -19.02 -8.85
CA SER A 298 -6.84 -19.02 -7.91
C SER A 298 -7.60 -20.35 -7.92
N LYS A 299 -6.91 -21.45 -8.18
CA LYS A 299 -7.52 -22.79 -8.35
C LYS A 299 -8.32 -23.26 -7.13
N ASN A 300 -7.94 -22.80 -5.93
CA ASN A 300 -8.60 -23.17 -4.68
C ASN A 300 -9.67 -22.15 -4.24
N THR A 301 -9.81 -21.03 -4.96
CA THR A 301 -10.88 -20.06 -4.68
C THR A 301 -12.24 -20.63 -5.00
N SER A 302 -13.18 -20.51 -4.06
CA SER A 302 -14.52 -21.05 -4.21
C SER A 302 -15.31 -20.34 -5.31
N LYS A 303 -16.23 -21.08 -5.97
CA LYS A 303 -17.03 -20.55 -7.09
C LYS A 303 -17.90 -19.36 -6.70
N ASN A 304 -18.45 -19.36 -5.48
CA ASN A 304 -19.25 -18.24 -4.98
C ASN A 304 -18.43 -16.95 -4.86
N VAL A 305 -17.15 -17.02 -4.49
CA VAL A 305 -16.23 -15.86 -4.50
C VAL A 305 -15.98 -15.38 -5.92
N THR A 306 -15.64 -16.26 -6.86
CA THR A 306 -15.38 -15.84 -8.25
C THR A 306 -16.62 -15.34 -8.99
N MET A 307 -17.81 -15.80 -8.61
CA MET A 307 -19.10 -15.26 -9.10
C MET A 307 -19.33 -13.83 -8.62
N LEU A 308 -19.00 -13.51 -7.37
CA LEU A 308 -19.12 -12.16 -6.81
C LEU A 308 -17.99 -11.24 -7.27
N MET A 309 -16.80 -11.78 -7.38
CA MET A 309 -15.56 -11.06 -7.68
C MET A 309 -14.80 -11.73 -8.82
N PRO A 310 -15.24 -11.56 -10.09
CA PRO A 310 -14.60 -12.18 -11.25
C PRO A 310 -13.12 -11.82 -11.42
N ALA A 311 -12.68 -10.68 -10.86
CA ALA A 311 -11.28 -10.27 -10.84
C ALA A 311 -10.36 -11.24 -10.08
N TYR A 312 -10.90 -12.14 -9.26
CA TYR A 312 -10.17 -13.22 -8.58
C TYR A 312 -10.33 -14.59 -9.25
N ALA A 313 -10.93 -14.66 -10.43
CA ALA A 313 -11.02 -15.92 -11.16
C ALA A 313 -9.61 -16.40 -11.58
N ASP A 314 -9.45 -17.73 -11.65
CA ASP A 314 -8.19 -18.34 -12.10
C ASP A 314 -7.85 -17.90 -13.53
N GLY A 315 -6.59 -17.53 -13.77
CA GLY A 315 -6.10 -16.98 -15.03
C GLY A 315 -6.59 -15.57 -15.36
N ALA A 316 -7.40 -14.92 -14.51
CA ALA A 316 -7.81 -13.54 -14.75
C ALA A 316 -6.63 -12.57 -14.65
N LYS A 317 -6.65 -11.54 -15.49
CA LYS A 317 -5.61 -10.53 -15.55
C LYS A 317 -6.12 -9.20 -15.03
N VAL A 318 -5.37 -8.61 -14.10
CA VAL A 318 -5.73 -7.38 -13.41
C VAL A 318 -4.61 -6.36 -13.54
N ARG A 319 -4.94 -5.12 -13.93
CA ARG A 319 -3.94 -4.04 -13.99
C ARG A 319 -3.62 -3.52 -12.59
N SER A 320 -2.32 -3.35 -12.34
CA SER A 320 -1.77 -2.80 -11.08
C SER A 320 -0.56 -1.92 -11.40
N ASP A 321 -0.79 -0.86 -12.19
CA ASP A 321 0.27 0.06 -12.61
C ASP A 321 0.85 0.82 -11.39
N ILE A 322 2.16 1.02 -11.40
CA ILE A 322 2.81 1.96 -10.49
C ILE A 322 2.77 3.34 -11.16
N PRO A 323 2.29 4.40 -10.47
CA PRO A 323 2.19 5.74 -11.05
C PRO A 323 3.55 6.29 -11.47
N ALA A 324 3.56 7.21 -12.43
CA ALA A 324 4.70 8.05 -12.66
C ALA A 324 4.91 8.97 -11.46
N LEU A 325 6.16 9.40 -11.23
CA LEU A 325 6.46 10.35 -10.16
C LEU A 325 7.55 11.34 -10.56
N LEU A 326 7.46 12.54 -10.00
CA LEU A 326 8.49 13.58 -10.05
C LEU A 326 9.02 13.83 -8.65
N THR A 327 10.31 13.70 -8.49
CA THR A 327 11.03 14.03 -7.25
C THR A 327 11.84 15.31 -7.47
N LEU A 328 11.70 16.28 -6.57
CA LEU A 328 12.54 17.48 -6.54
C LEU A 328 13.21 17.56 -5.17
N GLY A 329 14.44 18.03 -5.14
CA GLY A 329 15.20 18.16 -3.90
C GLY A 329 16.17 19.32 -3.90
N ALA A 330 16.46 19.81 -2.69
CA ALA A 330 17.51 20.78 -2.39
C ALA A 330 18.24 20.36 -1.12
N GLN A 331 19.56 20.50 -1.13
CA GLN A 331 20.43 20.36 0.03
C GLN A 331 21.31 21.60 0.13
N TYR A 332 21.36 22.23 1.29
CA TYR A 332 22.16 23.43 1.52
C TYR A 332 23.11 23.24 2.71
N GLN A 333 24.40 23.42 2.46
CA GLN A 333 25.46 23.41 3.48
C GLN A 333 25.48 24.75 4.20
N ILE A 334 24.89 24.83 5.39
CA ILE A 334 24.79 26.07 6.18
C ILE A 334 26.12 26.38 6.83
N ALA A 335 26.77 25.38 7.42
CA ALA A 335 28.08 25.42 8.01
C ALA A 335 28.84 24.14 7.65
N ASP A 336 30.15 24.08 7.88
CA ASP A 336 30.97 22.92 7.49
C ASP A 336 30.46 21.59 8.06
N ASN A 337 29.84 21.65 9.24
CA ASN A 337 29.31 20.49 9.94
C ASN A 337 27.77 20.43 10.01
N PHE A 338 27.06 21.36 9.32
CA PHE A 338 25.61 21.43 9.43
C PHE A 338 24.95 21.69 8.07
N ARG A 339 24.00 20.86 7.67
CA ARG A 339 23.25 20.99 6.42
C ARG A 339 21.75 20.83 6.62
N ALA A 340 20.97 21.56 5.85
CA ALA A 340 19.52 21.46 5.75
C ALA A 340 19.13 20.89 4.39
N MET A 341 18.04 20.16 4.37
CA MET A 341 17.55 19.46 3.19
C MET A 341 16.04 19.64 3.08
N ALA A 342 15.55 19.79 1.86
CA ALA A 342 14.13 19.86 1.55
C ALA A 342 13.83 19.09 0.26
N GLY A 343 12.64 18.59 0.13
CA GLY A 343 12.23 17.90 -1.09
C GLY A 343 10.74 17.74 -1.20
N THR A 344 10.31 17.33 -2.38
CA THR A 344 8.92 16.98 -2.67
C THR A 344 8.86 15.85 -3.68
N VAL A 345 7.82 15.04 -3.58
CA VAL A 345 7.48 14.02 -4.58
C VAL A 345 6.03 14.21 -4.98
N TYR A 346 5.76 14.18 -6.27
CA TYR A 346 4.42 14.23 -6.83
C TYR A 346 4.15 12.96 -7.63
N TYR A 347 3.03 12.30 -7.35
CA TYR A 347 2.62 11.03 -7.96
C TYR A 347 1.41 11.25 -8.86
N TRP A 348 1.43 10.73 -10.10
CA TRP A 348 0.29 10.75 -11.01
C TRP A 348 -0.58 9.51 -10.82
N ASP A 349 -1.18 9.35 -9.63
CA ASP A 349 -1.98 8.17 -9.26
C ASP A 349 -3.20 7.99 -10.16
N LYS A 350 -3.85 9.07 -10.56
CA LYS A 350 -5.06 9.04 -11.42
C LYS A 350 -4.79 8.46 -12.81
N ASP A 351 -3.56 8.56 -13.29
CA ASP A 351 -3.17 8.05 -14.61
C ASP A 351 -2.77 6.56 -14.57
N ALA A 352 -2.57 5.98 -13.38
CA ALA A 352 -2.19 4.59 -13.21
C ALA A 352 -3.42 3.69 -13.31
N LYS A 353 -3.39 2.69 -14.21
CA LYS A 353 -4.47 1.71 -14.31
C LYS A 353 -4.43 0.77 -13.09
N GLY A 354 -5.58 0.52 -12.49
CA GLY A 354 -5.68 -0.22 -11.24
C GLY A 354 -5.48 0.64 -9.98
N SER A 355 -5.23 1.95 -10.13
CA SER A 355 -5.22 2.88 -9.00
C SER A 355 -6.57 2.88 -8.28
N PRO A 356 -6.59 2.91 -6.94
CA PRO A 356 -7.82 3.10 -6.16
C PRO A 356 -8.36 4.51 -6.30
N ILE A 357 -7.49 5.52 -6.54
CA ILE A 357 -7.88 6.92 -6.65
C ILE A 357 -8.52 7.14 -8.03
N LYS A 358 -9.83 7.28 -8.05
CA LYS A 358 -10.63 7.53 -9.27
C LYS A 358 -11.34 8.88 -9.23
N LYS A 359 -11.77 9.32 -8.07
CA LYS A 359 -12.54 10.55 -7.85
C LYS A 359 -11.70 11.65 -7.21
N GLY A 360 -10.83 11.29 -6.30
CA GLY A 360 -9.94 12.21 -5.61
C GLY A 360 -8.84 12.81 -6.49
N ASP A 361 -7.76 13.25 -5.87
CA ASP A 361 -6.63 13.93 -6.51
C ASP A 361 -5.36 13.08 -6.50
N ASN A 362 -4.31 13.56 -7.15
CA ASN A 362 -3.00 12.94 -7.12
C ASN A 362 -2.32 13.13 -5.75
N THR A 363 -1.53 12.16 -5.33
CA THR A 363 -0.79 12.19 -4.07
C THR A 363 0.48 13.06 -4.21
N TRP A 364 0.86 13.72 -3.12
CA TRP A 364 2.14 14.40 -3.03
C TRP A 364 2.78 14.25 -1.64
N GLU A 365 4.08 14.39 -1.59
CA GLU A 365 4.88 14.41 -0.37
C GLU A 365 5.77 15.64 -0.33
N ALA A 366 5.91 16.22 0.86
CA ALA A 366 6.90 17.26 1.14
C ALA A 366 7.71 16.85 2.36
N ASN A 367 9.02 17.02 2.30
CA ASN A 367 9.93 16.63 3.35
C ASN A 367 10.97 17.70 3.66
N LEU A 368 11.37 17.74 4.91
CA LEU A 368 12.41 18.61 5.46
C LEU A 368 13.31 17.79 6.36
N GLY A 369 14.58 18.13 6.43
CA GLY A 369 15.51 17.46 7.31
C GLY A 369 16.79 18.23 7.53
N ILE A 370 17.50 17.84 8.58
CA ILE A 370 18.80 18.36 8.93
C ILE A 370 19.77 17.22 9.22
N GLU A 371 21.04 17.50 9.01
CA GLU A 371 22.14 16.63 9.39
C GLU A 371 23.23 17.49 10.06
N TRP A 372 23.71 17.03 11.20
CA TRP A 372 24.71 17.71 12.00
C TRP A 372 25.87 16.76 12.35
N ASP A 373 27.03 16.99 11.79
CA ASP A 373 28.26 16.31 12.16
C ASP A 373 28.72 16.86 13.53
N ILE A 374 28.42 16.11 14.61
CA ILE A 374 28.76 16.47 15.99
C ILE A 374 30.30 16.46 16.15
N ASN A 375 30.94 15.50 15.52
CA ASN A 375 32.40 15.36 15.41
C ASN A 375 32.74 14.49 14.19
N ASP A 376 34.00 14.18 13.97
CA ASP A 376 34.48 13.42 12.82
C ASP A 376 33.88 12.02 12.70
N LYS A 377 33.40 11.44 13.82
CA LYS A 377 32.85 10.06 13.89
C LYS A 377 31.35 9.98 13.97
N VAL A 378 30.68 11.01 14.51
CA VAL A 378 29.26 10.95 14.83
C VAL A 378 28.51 12.06 14.12
N MET A 379 27.48 11.69 13.38
CA MET A 379 26.51 12.62 12.82
C MET A 379 25.13 12.31 13.36
N PHE A 380 24.41 13.33 13.77
CA PHE A 380 22.98 13.30 14.12
C PHE A 380 22.14 13.77 12.95
N SER A 381 20.96 13.21 12.78
CA SER A 381 19.99 13.69 11.81
C SER A 381 18.55 13.55 12.31
N CYS A 382 17.69 14.44 11.86
CA CYS A 382 16.25 14.32 12.00
C CYS A 382 15.56 14.97 10.82
N GLY A 383 14.30 14.64 10.65
CA GLY A 383 13.47 15.20 9.60
C GLY A 383 11.99 14.92 9.78
N ALA A 384 11.18 15.54 8.95
CA ALA A 384 9.75 15.37 8.92
C ALA A 384 9.27 15.28 7.47
N GLN A 385 8.14 14.60 7.28
CA GLN A 385 7.47 14.49 5.99
C GLN A 385 5.97 14.66 6.16
N ARG A 386 5.33 15.40 5.27
CA ARG A 386 3.89 15.38 5.04
C ARG A 386 3.61 14.55 3.80
N THR A 387 2.71 13.59 3.90
CA THR A 387 2.13 12.87 2.76
C THR A 387 0.67 13.23 2.67
N GLU A 388 0.25 13.81 1.57
CA GLU A 388 -1.15 14.10 1.27
C GLU A 388 -1.64 13.10 0.24
N TYR A 389 -2.51 12.20 0.69
CA TYR A 389 -3.16 11.23 -0.20
C TYR A 389 -4.42 11.86 -0.77
N GLY A 390 -4.56 11.78 -2.08
CA GLY A 390 -5.70 12.36 -2.80
C GLY A 390 -6.95 11.50 -2.79
N PHE A 391 -7.23 10.71 -1.76
CA PHE A 391 -8.43 9.88 -1.67
C PHE A 391 -9.68 10.73 -1.40
N ASP A 392 -10.72 10.55 -2.21
CA ASP A 392 -12.09 10.99 -1.94
C ASP A 392 -12.84 9.89 -1.17
N ASP A 393 -13.97 10.25 -0.53
CA ASP A 393 -14.83 9.27 0.17
C ASP A 393 -15.23 8.08 -0.72
N ALA A 394 -15.44 8.33 -2.01
CA ALA A 394 -15.80 7.30 -2.98
C ALA A 394 -14.64 6.39 -3.39
N ASP A 395 -13.40 6.76 -3.08
CA ASP A 395 -12.19 5.98 -3.34
C ASP A 395 -11.81 5.11 -2.13
N MET A 396 -12.40 5.36 -0.94
CA MET A 396 -12.15 4.60 0.28
C MET A 396 -12.76 3.22 0.20
N ALA A 397 -11.96 2.20 0.48
CA ALA A 397 -12.41 0.80 0.57
C ALA A 397 -11.69 0.12 1.74
N ASP A 398 -12.36 -0.83 2.40
CA ASP A 398 -11.82 -1.56 3.56
C ASP A 398 -10.46 -2.20 3.28
N THR A 399 -10.29 -2.73 2.07
CA THR A 399 -9.03 -3.37 1.64
C THR A 399 -7.98 -2.37 1.19
N ASN A 400 -8.39 -1.14 0.85
CA ASN A 400 -7.50 -0.15 0.26
C ASN A 400 -7.92 1.28 0.61
N PHE A 401 -7.42 1.76 1.72
CA PHE A 401 -7.54 3.16 2.11
C PHE A 401 -6.19 3.71 2.52
N ASN A 402 -5.95 4.96 2.19
CA ASN A 402 -4.82 5.73 2.68
C ASN A 402 -5.34 7.07 3.19
N THR A 403 -4.96 7.40 4.41
CA THR A 403 -5.24 8.69 5.01
C THR A 403 -3.96 9.51 5.06
N SER A 404 -4.06 10.81 4.92
CA SER A 404 -2.91 11.72 4.93
C SER A 404 -2.13 11.61 6.24
N SER A 405 -0.84 11.90 6.22
CA SER A 405 0.01 11.66 7.38
C SER A 405 1.13 12.67 7.54
N TYR A 406 1.58 12.82 8.79
CA TYR A 406 2.86 13.40 9.14
C TYR A 406 3.78 12.30 9.63
N ALA A 407 5.00 12.25 9.12
CA ALA A 407 6.04 11.38 9.63
C ALA A 407 7.16 12.19 10.27
N VAL A 408 7.72 11.69 11.36
CA VAL A 408 8.93 12.21 12.00
C VAL A 408 10.00 11.14 11.99
N ALA A 409 11.21 11.55 11.67
CA ALA A 409 12.37 10.69 11.51
C ALA A 409 13.52 11.19 12.38
N ILE A 410 14.24 10.26 13.00
CA ILE A 410 15.41 10.55 13.83
C ILE A 410 16.44 9.44 13.70
N GLY A 411 17.70 9.80 13.78
CA GLY A 411 18.78 8.82 13.77
C GLY A 411 20.16 9.44 13.65
N GLY A 412 21.11 8.66 13.17
CA GLY A 412 22.47 9.13 13.06
C GLY A 412 23.36 8.19 12.25
N VAL A 413 24.60 8.61 12.16
CA VAL A 413 25.69 7.89 11.51
C VAL A 413 26.85 7.72 12.48
N TYR A 414 27.42 6.52 12.51
CA TYR A 414 28.72 6.29 13.12
C TYR A 414 29.75 5.94 12.03
N LYS A 415 30.78 6.75 11.90
CA LYS A 415 31.90 6.57 10.96
C LYS A 415 32.99 5.74 11.63
N PHE A 416 33.11 4.47 11.25
CA PHE A 416 34.22 3.60 11.72
C PHE A 416 35.56 4.08 11.13
N SER A 417 35.51 4.53 9.87
CA SER A 417 36.61 5.11 9.12
C SER A 417 36.04 6.01 8.02
N GLU A 418 36.92 6.66 7.24
CA GLU A 418 36.51 7.41 6.05
C GLU A 418 35.78 6.53 5.00
N LYS A 419 36.06 5.22 5.02
CA LYS A 419 35.53 4.25 4.06
C LYS A 419 34.34 3.44 4.56
N MET A 420 34.02 3.47 5.85
CA MET A 420 32.96 2.63 6.41
C MET A 420 32.12 3.39 7.43
N LYS A 421 30.80 3.42 7.24
CA LYS A 421 29.82 4.10 8.11
C LYS A 421 28.58 3.24 8.31
N LEU A 422 28.06 3.29 9.54
CA LEU A 422 26.80 2.69 9.95
C LEU A 422 25.74 3.78 10.08
N ASN A 423 24.64 3.66 9.36
CA ASN A 423 23.44 4.49 9.55
C ASN A 423 22.46 3.74 10.43
N VAL A 424 21.79 4.45 11.31
CA VAL A 424 20.66 3.95 12.12
C VAL A 424 19.54 4.99 12.03
N GLY A 425 18.31 4.52 11.81
CA GLY A 425 17.14 5.38 11.69
C GLY A 425 15.89 4.78 12.29
N TYR A 426 15.03 5.65 12.79
CA TYR A 426 13.68 5.36 13.24
C TYR A 426 12.73 6.41 12.65
N MET A 427 11.58 5.96 12.18
CA MET A 427 10.51 6.82 11.67
C MET A 427 9.16 6.36 12.22
N HIS A 428 8.38 7.33 12.70
CA HIS A 428 6.98 7.15 13.09
C HIS A 428 6.08 8.01 12.21
N SER A 429 4.95 7.44 11.76
CA SER A 429 3.96 8.15 10.96
C SER A 429 2.64 8.27 11.70
N PHE A 430 2.18 9.51 11.88
CA PHE A 430 0.88 9.89 12.43
C PHE A 430 -0.08 10.10 11.27
N TYR A 431 -1.10 9.27 11.18
CA TYR A 431 -2.10 9.34 10.12
C TYR A 431 -3.34 10.09 10.59
N ASP A 432 -3.90 10.89 9.71
CA ASP A 432 -5.17 11.57 9.95
C ASP A 432 -6.31 10.55 10.01
N ASN A 433 -7.34 10.85 10.79
CA ASN A 433 -8.60 10.11 10.75
C ASN A 433 -9.43 10.59 9.56
N HIS A 434 -9.98 9.66 8.77
CA HIS A 434 -10.87 9.97 7.67
C HIS A 434 -12.29 9.48 7.97
N LYS A 435 -13.21 10.43 8.18
CA LYS A 435 -14.61 10.15 8.51
C LYS A 435 -15.47 10.32 7.28
N PHE A 436 -16.21 9.28 6.92
CA PHE A 436 -17.08 9.28 5.76
C PHE A 436 -18.27 8.32 5.94
N LYS A 437 -19.19 8.34 4.98
CA LYS A 437 -20.20 7.29 4.85
C LYS A 437 -19.96 6.51 3.58
N ASN A 438 -19.86 5.19 3.71
CA ASN A 438 -19.72 4.34 2.54
C ASN A 438 -21.03 4.28 1.72
N ALA A 439 -20.97 3.62 0.55
CA ALA A 439 -22.12 3.51 -0.35
C ALA A 439 -23.36 2.80 0.27
N ASN A 440 -23.17 2.03 1.34
CA ASN A 440 -24.24 1.36 2.08
C ASN A 440 -24.79 2.20 3.25
N GLY A 441 -24.25 3.43 3.44
CA GLY A 441 -24.65 4.34 4.50
C GLY A 441 -24.02 4.07 5.86
N THR A 442 -23.05 3.13 5.94
CA THR A 442 -22.27 2.89 7.15
C THR A 442 -21.40 4.09 7.44
N ALA A 443 -21.45 4.57 8.68
CA ALA A 443 -20.52 5.61 9.14
C ALA A 443 -19.16 4.96 9.45
N CYS A 444 -18.12 5.46 8.82
CA CYS A 444 -16.75 4.95 8.88
C CYS A 444 -15.80 6.02 9.44
N ASP A 445 -14.83 5.61 10.24
CA ASP A 445 -13.68 6.40 10.71
C ASP A 445 -12.42 5.55 10.52
N TYR A 446 -11.65 5.84 9.48
CA TYR A 446 -10.49 5.04 9.09
C TYR A 446 -9.21 5.79 9.39
N THR A 447 -8.23 5.08 9.95
CA THR A 447 -6.89 5.61 10.22
C THR A 447 -5.84 4.51 10.18
N ARG A 448 -4.57 4.91 10.26
CA ARG A 448 -3.41 4.00 10.23
C ARG A 448 -2.40 4.40 11.29
N LYS A 449 -1.50 3.47 11.65
CA LYS A 449 -0.28 3.71 12.42
C LYS A 449 0.87 2.99 11.75
N ASN A 450 2.05 3.60 11.73
CA ASN A 450 3.22 2.97 11.13
C ASN A 450 4.49 3.37 11.87
N ASP A 451 5.29 2.35 12.20
CA ASP A 451 6.61 2.45 12.79
C ASP A 451 7.62 1.72 11.92
N ALA A 452 8.78 2.31 11.73
CA ALA A 452 9.87 1.67 10.99
C ALA A 452 11.22 1.95 11.65
N VAL A 453 12.05 0.92 11.70
CA VAL A 453 13.47 1.02 12.15
C VAL A 453 14.37 0.46 11.05
N GLY A 454 15.60 0.92 10.99
CA GLY A 454 16.54 0.37 10.03
C GLY A 454 17.99 0.71 10.33
N VAL A 455 18.82 -0.11 9.74
CA VAL A 455 20.29 0.07 9.75
C VAL A 455 20.83 -0.13 8.34
N SER A 456 21.87 0.61 7.98
CA SER A 456 22.64 0.35 6.76
C SER A 456 24.13 0.52 7.00
N LEU A 457 24.91 -0.33 6.34
CA LEU A 457 26.36 -0.25 6.29
C LEU A 457 26.79 0.24 4.91
N ASP A 458 27.42 1.41 4.88
CA ASP A 458 27.96 2.01 3.67
C ASP A 458 29.48 1.81 3.64
N ILE A 459 30.00 1.33 2.51
CA ILE A 459 31.43 0.99 2.31
C ILE A 459 31.91 1.65 1.02
N THR A 460 33.07 2.30 1.09
CA THR A 460 33.80 2.87 -0.06
C THR A 460 35.13 2.14 -0.21
N PHE A 461 35.46 1.69 -1.41
CA PHE A 461 36.67 0.92 -1.71
C PHE A 461 37.74 1.77 -2.38
#